data_3da8b96b64a92b2dd1c472dd69e13799
#
_entry.id   3da8b96b64a92b2dd1c472dd69e13799
#
_cell.length_a   1.000
_cell.length_b   1.000
_cell.length_c   1.000
_cell.angle_alpha   90.00
_cell.angle_beta   90.00
_cell.angle_gamma   90.00
#
_symmetry.space_group_name_H-M   'P 1'
#
loop_
_entity.id
_entity.type
_entity.pdbx_description
1 polymer ?
#
loop_
_entity_poly.entity_id
_entity_poly.type
_entity_poly.pdbx_seq_one_letter_code
_entity_poly.pdbx_strand_id
1 'polypeptide(L)'
;MIAAQICRRVGRILFVSAAASIFFHPQSGKAQSLSSEATQHWNAAHQAEAARQFDIAVKEYIKVTSLEPAFATGFASLGQAYMEQRDFTSALAPLKHALELDSNLMPAHQLLGYALLAQGYAAEAIPHLERAHEQGALGIAQVETSQLAEAIPNLQAALQKRPNDPDLLYYLGRASGLLSKQSIDTLLAAAPNSARAHQALAENYFVLRQMPEAEKEYKQALDMRPDTPNLHLELGQVFSMTSRWPDAEQQFHQELQLQPGNAEAAYRLGDALLHQGKAHEAHSILERADKLQPQMPETLYALGKAASLDGDEAAAEKSWLALLSIEREGELAAQTHFALAGLYRKQNKSEQAQREMSEFQRLRISVPAGAQTAQ
;
A
#
# COMPACT_ATOMS: atom_id res chain seq x y z
N MET A 1 22.55 -1.93 -13.07
CA MET A 1 22.15 -3.31 -12.77
C MET A 1 20.77 -3.41 -12.10
N ILE A 2 20.40 -2.51 -11.20
CA ILE A 2 19.08 -2.53 -10.51
C ILE A 2 17.92 -2.28 -11.50
N ALA A 3 18.04 -1.33 -12.42
CA ALA A 3 17.03 -1.06 -13.45
C ALA A 3 16.72 -2.28 -14.35
N ALA A 4 17.74 -3.05 -14.73
CA ALA A 4 17.55 -4.25 -15.57
C ALA A 4 16.88 -5.42 -14.83
N GLN A 5 17.00 -5.48 -13.49
CA GLN A 5 16.27 -6.47 -12.69
C GLN A 5 14.81 -6.07 -12.46
N ILE A 6 14.52 -4.77 -12.37
CA ILE A 6 13.17 -4.22 -12.24
C ILE A 6 12.41 -4.43 -13.55
N CYS A 7 13.01 -4.14 -14.70
CA CYS A 7 12.41 -4.37 -16.02
C CYS A 7 12.06 -5.85 -16.26
N ARG A 8 12.89 -6.80 -15.81
CA ARG A 8 12.57 -8.24 -15.91
C ARG A 8 11.41 -8.68 -15.01
N ARG A 9 11.18 -7.97 -13.89
CA ARG A 9 10.03 -8.21 -13.02
C ARG A 9 8.73 -7.63 -13.60
N VAL A 10 8.76 -6.39 -14.10
CA VAL A 10 7.61 -5.74 -14.74
C VAL A 10 7.10 -6.54 -15.93
N GLY A 11 8.00 -7.07 -16.78
CA GLY A 11 7.62 -7.96 -17.87
C GLY A 11 6.95 -9.27 -17.41
N ARG A 12 7.24 -9.75 -16.20
CA ARG A 12 6.57 -10.94 -15.63
C ARG A 12 5.13 -10.67 -15.19
N ILE A 13 4.86 -9.45 -14.77
CA ILE A 13 3.69 -9.03 -13.99
C ILE A 13 2.54 -8.63 -14.90
N LEU A 14 2.84 -7.87 -15.95
CA LEU A 14 1.84 -7.42 -16.90
C LEU A 14 1.26 -8.57 -17.75
N PHE A 15 2.02 -9.66 -17.89
CA PHE A 15 1.63 -10.79 -18.75
C PHE A 15 0.63 -11.77 -18.13
N VAL A 16 0.57 -11.89 -16.81
CA VAL A 16 -0.37 -12.81 -16.13
C VAL A 16 -1.82 -12.32 -16.21
N SER A 17 -2.05 -11.01 -16.38
CA SER A 17 -3.39 -10.45 -16.48
C SER A 17 -3.84 -10.14 -17.92
N ALA A 18 -2.91 -10.04 -18.87
CA ALA A 18 -3.22 -9.81 -20.28
C ALA A 18 -3.52 -11.08 -21.09
N ALA A 19 -3.34 -12.26 -20.46
CA ALA A 19 -3.68 -13.57 -21.06
C ALA A 19 -5.20 -13.85 -21.15
N ALA A 20 -6.07 -12.88 -20.86
CA ALA A 20 -7.42 -12.87 -21.40
C ALA A 20 -7.28 -12.68 -22.90
N SER A 21 -7.34 -13.78 -23.65
CA SER A 21 -7.30 -13.89 -25.10
C SER A 21 -7.90 -12.65 -25.75
N ILE A 22 -7.03 -11.73 -26.21
CA ILE A 22 -7.46 -10.68 -27.15
C ILE A 22 -7.76 -11.43 -28.43
N PHE A 23 -8.94 -12.05 -28.50
CA PHE A 23 -9.45 -12.56 -29.75
C PHE A 23 -9.70 -11.32 -30.63
N PHE A 24 -8.86 -11.10 -31.62
CA PHE A 24 -9.09 -10.16 -32.67
C PHE A 24 -10.36 -10.56 -33.41
N HIS A 25 -11.53 -10.11 -32.92
CA HIS A 25 -12.73 -10.11 -33.73
C HIS A 25 -12.60 -8.91 -34.68
N PRO A 26 -12.70 -9.10 -35.99
CA PRO A 26 -12.68 -8.00 -36.94
C PRO A 26 -13.90 -7.12 -36.72
N GLN A 27 -13.75 -6.08 -35.88
CA GLN A 27 -14.74 -5.03 -35.75
C GLN A 27 -14.25 -3.78 -36.46
N SER A 28 -14.96 -3.42 -37.53
CA SER A 28 -14.97 -2.13 -38.20
C SER A 28 -13.67 -1.62 -38.83
N GLY A 29 -13.23 -2.25 -39.86
CA GLY A 29 -12.45 -1.75 -40.95
C GLY A 29 -12.87 -2.56 -42.17
N LYS A 30 -12.80 -2.06 -43.37
CA LYS A 30 -13.08 -2.87 -44.57
C LYS A 30 -12.39 -4.20 -44.43
N ALA A 31 -13.18 -5.28 -44.26
CA ALA A 31 -12.64 -6.62 -44.11
C ALA A 31 -11.71 -6.89 -45.28
N GLN A 32 -10.39 -6.82 -45.03
CA GLN A 32 -9.39 -7.15 -46.03
C GLN A 32 -9.51 -8.67 -46.22
N SER A 33 -10.01 -9.12 -47.34
CA SER A 33 -10.10 -10.53 -47.64
C SER A 33 -8.69 -11.03 -47.89
N LEU A 34 -8.19 -11.85 -46.94
CA LEU A 34 -6.91 -12.53 -47.06
C LEU A 34 -6.95 -13.47 -48.27
N SER A 35 -5.81 -13.64 -48.95
CA SER A 35 -5.64 -14.70 -49.94
C SER A 35 -5.89 -16.08 -49.31
N SER A 36 -6.25 -17.08 -50.10
CA SER A 36 -6.50 -18.43 -49.60
C SER A 36 -5.29 -18.99 -48.87
N GLU A 37 -4.08 -18.73 -49.33
CA GLU A 37 -2.83 -19.14 -48.71
C GLU A 37 -2.59 -18.43 -47.41
N ALA A 38 -2.75 -17.09 -47.35
CA ALA A 38 -2.65 -16.33 -46.10
C ALA A 38 -3.67 -16.77 -45.07
N THR A 39 -4.90 -17.12 -45.49
CA THR A 39 -5.96 -17.63 -44.60
C THR A 39 -5.56 -18.97 -43.97
N GLN A 40 -4.90 -19.87 -44.71
CA GLN A 40 -4.41 -21.14 -44.16
C GLN A 40 -3.35 -20.91 -43.11
N HIS A 41 -2.35 -20.05 -43.35
CA HIS A 41 -1.32 -19.69 -42.37
C HIS A 41 -1.87 -18.95 -41.18
N TRP A 42 -2.85 -18.06 -41.36
CA TRP A 42 -3.56 -17.37 -40.29
C TRP A 42 -4.24 -18.36 -39.31
N ASN A 43 -4.98 -19.32 -39.88
CA ASN A 43 -5.66 -20.35 -39.08
C ASN A 43 -4.65 -21.29 -38.37
N ALA A 44 -3.54 -21.65 -39.02
CA ALA A 44 -2.49 -22.45 -38.44
C ALA A 44 -1.80 -21.72 -37.28
N ALA A 45 -1.57 -20.40 -37.42
CA ALA A 45 -1.00 -19.58 -36.36
C ALA A 45 -1.93 -19.53 -35.12
N HIS A 46 -3.23 -19.31 -35.30
CA HIS A 46 -4.20 -19.33 -34.20
C HIS A 46 -4.32 -20.69 -33.53
N GLN A 47 -4.27 -21.78 -34.28
CA GLN A 47 -4.24 -23.13 -33.71
C GLN A 47 -2.97 -23.36 -32.85
N ALA A 48 -1.83 -22.87 -33.32
CA ALA A 48 -0.57 -22.95 -32.59
C ALA A 48 -0.59 -22.10 -31.33
N GLU A 49 -1.17 -20.90 -31.37
CA GLU A 49 -1.38 -20.05 -30.17
C GLU A 49 -2.27 -20.76 -29.14
N ALA A 50 -3.41 -21.32 -29.58
CA ALA A 50 -4.32 -22.06 -28.72
C ALA A 50 -3.63 -23.27 -28.06
N ALA A 51 -2.69 -23.89 -28.78
CA ALA A 51 -1.86 -24.99 -28.29
C ALA A 51 -0.62 -24.51 -27.50
N ARG A 52 -0.43 -23.19 -27.31
CA ARG A 52 0.75 -22.55 -26.71
C ARG A 52 2.08 -22.89 -27.41
N GLN A 53 2.01 -23.18 -28.68
CA GLN A 53 3.16 -23.46 -29.55
C GLN A 53 3.62 -22.15 -30.23
N PHE A 54 4.09 -21.21 -29.42
CA PHE A 54 4.35 -19.83 -29.90
C PHE A 54 5.44 -19.77 -30.97
N ASP A 55 6.41 -20.70 -30.96
CA ASP A 55 7.43 -20.81 -32.04
C ASP A 55 6.81 -21.12 -33.40
N ILE A 56 5.76 -21.92 -33.41
CA ILE A 56 5.02 -22.26 -34.63
C ILE A 56 4.14 -21.05 -35.03
N ALA A 57 3.45 -20.46 -34.05
CA ALA A 57 2.60 -19.29 -34.30
C ALA A 57 3.39 -18.13 -34.94
N VAL A 58 4.59 -17.81 -34.42
CA VAL A 58 5.48 -16.79 -34.99
C VAL A 58 5.84 -17.11 -36.44
N LYS A 59 6.23 -18.36 -36.75
CA LYS A 59 6.58 -18.77 -38.11
C LYS A 59 5.39 -18.62 -39.08
N GLU A 60 4.21 -18.99 -38.65
CA GLU A 60 3.00 -18.89 -39.48
C GLU A 60 2.58 -17.43 -39.66
N TYR A 61 2.65 -16.57 -38.61
CA TYR A 61 2.37 -15.14 -38.74
C TYR A 61 3.39 -14.42 -39.63
N ILE A 62 4.66 -14.81 -39.62
CA ILE A 62 5.66 -14.28 -40.56
C ILE A 62 5.24 -14.55 -42.01
N LYS A 63 4.68 -15.74 -42.32
CA LYS A 63 4.17 -16.04 -43.67
C LYS A 63 2.95 -15.20 -44.01
N VAL A 64 2.01 -15.04 -43.06
CA VAL A 64 0.83 -14.16 -43.24
C VAL A 64 1.27 -12.73 -43.59
N THR A 65 2.19 -12.15 -42.81
CA THR A 65 2.66 -10.78 -43.03
C THR A 65 3.48 -10.61 -44.28
N SER A 66 4.12 -11.69 -44.74
CA SER A 66 4.83 -11.71 -46.04
C SER A 66 3.88 -11.76 -47.24
N LEU A 67 2.79 -12.52 -47.13
CA LEU A 67 1.77 -12.64 -48.15
C LEU A 67 0.85 -11.41 -48.25
N GLU A 68 0.57 -10.80 -47.11
CA GLU A 68 -0.35 -9.68 -46.94
C GLU A 68 0.35 -8.52 -46.19
N PRO A 69 1.26 -7.79 -46.82
CA PRO A 69 2.07 -6.75 -46.19
C PRO A 69 1.28 -5.51 -45.75
N ALA A 70 0.02 -5.37 -46.14
CA ALA A 70 -0.88 -4.30 -45.69
C ALA A 70 -1.84 -4.76 -44.57
N PHE A 71 -1.70 -5.97 -44.05
CA PHE A 71 -2.58 -6.52 -43.06
C PHE A 71 -2.13 -6.15 -41.63
N ALA A 72 -2.57 -4.99 -41.12
CA ALA A 72 -2.17 -4.45 -39.80
C ALA A 72 -2.40 -5.45 -38.66
N THR A 73 -3.54 -6.15 -38.65
CA THR A 73 -3.85 -7.16 -37.62
C THR A 73 -2.86 -8.33 -37.63
N GLY A 74 -2.38 -8.74 -38.82
CA GLY A 74 -1.36 -9.79 -38.95
C GLY A 74 -0.06 -9.41 -38.26
N PHE A 75 0.40 -8.18 -38.45
CA PHE A 75 1.59 -7.66 -37.76
C PHE A 75 1.36 -7.51 -36.25
N ALA A 76 0.18 -7.09 -35.80
CA ALA A 76 -0.14 -7.03 -34.38
C ALA A 76 -0.13 -8.42 -33.72
N SER A 77 -0.69 -9.44 -34.39
CA SER A 77 -0.67 -10.83 -33.94
C SER A 77 0.75 -11.42 -33.90
N LEU A 78 1.58 -11.08 -34.89
CA LEU A 78 3.00 -11.46 -34.87
C LEU A 78 3.72 -10.87 -33.63
N GLY A 79 3.47 -9.58 -33.37
CA GLY A 79 3.99 -8.93 -32.17
C GLY A 79 3.51 -9.57 -30.88
N GLN A 80 2.23 -9.94 -30.81
CA GLN A 80 1.66 -10.67 -29.67
C GLN A 80 2.35 -12.03 -29.48
N ALA A 81 2.53 -12.80 -30.54
CA ALA A 81 3.19 -14.10 -30.47
C ALA A 81 4.65 -14.01 -29.96
N TYR A 82 5.40 -12.97 -30.37
CA TYR A 82 6.71 -12.69 -29.78
C TYR A 82 6.62 -12.32 -28.30
N MET A 83 5.64 -11.57 -27.89
CA MET A 83 5.45 -11.25 -26.46
C MET A 83 5.13 -12.48 -25.63
N GLU A 84 4.36 -13.43 -26.15
CA GLU A 84 4.08 -14.72 -25.48
C GLU A 84 5.35 -15.55 -25.32
N GLN A 85 6.32 -15.45 -26.24
CA GLN A 85 7.67 -15.99 -26.08
C GLN A 85 8.54 -15.19 -25.10
N ARG A 86 8.06 -14.07 -24.60
CA ARG A 86 8.83 -13.07 -23.85
C ARG A 86 9.96 -12.43 -24.63
N ASP A 87 9.88 -12.48 -25.95
CA ASP A 87 10.77 -11.75 -26.84
C ASP A 87 10.20 -10.35 -27.12
N PHE A 88 10.24 -9.50 -26.12
CA PHE A 88 9.73 -8.13 -26.23
C PHE A 88 10.49 -7.29 -27.26
N THR A 89 11.75 -7.63 -27.51
CA THR A 89 12.57 -6.93 -28.52
C THR A 89 12.07 -7.18 -29.91
N SER A 90 11.86 -8.44 -30.28
CA SER A 90 11.35 -8.83 -31.60
C SER A 90 9.90 -8.40 -31.82
N ALA A 91 9.11 -8.18 -30.74
CA ALA A 91 7.75 -7.71 -30.81
C ALA A 91 7.64 -6.24 -31.31
N LEU A 92 8.66 -5.39 -31.02
CA LEU A 92 8.55 -3.95 -31.28
C LEU A 92 8.36 -3.59 -32.74
N ALA A 93 9.14 -4.20 -33.64
CA ALA A 93 9.08 -3.87 -35.07
C ALA A 93 7.73 -4.21 -35.71
N PRO A 94 7.15 -5.41 -35.58
CA PRO A 94 5.84 -5.71 -36.12
C PRO A 94 4.74 -4.89 -35.46
N LEU A 95 4.78 -4.58 -34.16
CA LEU A 95 3.78 -3.74 -33.52
C LEU A 95 3.82 -2.29 -34.01
N LYS A 96 5.00 -1.71 -34.20
CA LYS A 96 5.16 -0.39 -34.81
C LYS A 96 4.61 -0.37 -36.27
N HIS A 97 4.94 -1.40 -37.04
CA HIS A 97 4.45 -1.50 -38.39
C HIS A 97 2.92 -1.69 -38.47
N ALA A 98 2.33 -2.43 -37.57
CA ALA A 98 0.88 -2.52 -37.44
C ALA A 98 0.22 -1.14 -37.24
N LEU A 99 0.84 -0.27 -36.44
CA LEU A 99 0.35 1.09 -36.20
C LEU A 99 0.66 2.08 -37.34
N GLU A 100 1.66 1.81 -38.17
CA GLU A 100 1.89 2.53 -39.41
C GLU A 100 0.77 2.24 -40.44
N LEU A 101 0.29 1.00 -40.48
CA LEU A 101 -0.81 0.57 -41.34
C LEU A 101 -2.19 1.00 -40.82
N ASP A 102 -2.41 0.90 -39.52
CA ASP A 102 -3.63 1.35 -38.83
C ASP A 102 -3.29 2.00 -37.48
N SER A 103 -3.23 3.32 -37.49
CA SER A 103 -2.91 4.14 -36.31
C SER A 103 -3.97 4.12 -35.23
N ASN A 104 -5.12 3.49 -35.44
CA ASN A 104 -6.20 3.36 -34.45
C ASN A 104 -6.36 1.93 -33.91
N LEU A 105 -5.44 1.04 -34.24
CA LEU A 105 -5.49 -0.35 -33.82
C LEU A 105 -5.17 -0.44 -32.31
N MET A 106 -6.21 -0.31 -31.46
CA MET A 106 -6.09 -0.29 -29.99
C MET A 106 -5.28 -1.46 -29.42
N PRO A 107 -5.50 -2.73 -29.85
CA PRO A 107 -4.68 -3.83 -29.39
C PRO A 107 -3.18 -3.68 -29.70
N ALA A 108 -2.82 -3.10 -30.83
CA ALA A 108 -1.40 -2.84 -31.15
C ALA A 108 -0.81 -1.76 -30.25
N HIS A 109 -1.57 -0.72 -29.90
CA HIS A 109 -1.14 0.27 -28.91
C HIS A 109 -0.91 -0.38 -27.55
N GLN A 110 -1.84 -1.22 -27.09
CA GLN A 110 -1.71 -1.93 -25.82
C GLN A 110 -0.46 -2.79 -25.79
N LEU A 111 -0.28 -3.64 -26.77
CA LEU A 111 0.86 -4.56 -26.88
C LEU A 111 2.18 -3.80 -27.00
N LEU A 112 2.23 -2.75 -27.83
CA LEU A 112 3.44 -1.93 -27.98
C LEU A 112 3.78 -1.19 -26.67
N GLY A 113 2.80 -0.65 -25.97
CA GLY A 113 3.00 -0.03 -24.67
C GLY A 113 3.60 -1.00 -23.66
N TYR A 114 3.09 -2.22 -23.60
CA TYR A 114 3.64 -3.27 -22.72
C TYR A 114 5.05 -3.71 -23.15
N ALA A 115 5.31 -3.89 -24.43
CA ALA A 115 6.62 -4.29 -24.93
C ALA A 115 7.69 -3.22 -24.63
N LEU A 116 7.35 -1.94 -24.86
CA LEU A 116 8.22 -0.80 -24.54
C LEU A 116 8.50 -0.71 -23.04
N LEU A 117 7.46 -0.84 -22.20
CA LEU A 117 7.62 -0.80 -20.75
C LEU A 117 8.49 -1.97 -20.27
N ALA A 118 8.31 -3.17 -20.80
CA ALA A 118 9.12 -4.34 -20.48
C ALA A 118 10.60 -4.18 -20.87
N GLN A 119 10.88 -3.38 -21.89
CA GLN A 119 12.24 -3.03 -22.33
C GLN A 119 12.84 -1.82 -21.59
N GLY A 120 12.07 -1.17 -20.70
CA GLY A 120 12.50 0.00 -19.95
C GLY A 120 12.30 1.34 -20.70
N TYR A 121 11.62 1.35 -21.84
CA TYR A 121 11.29 2.55 -22.59
C TYR A 121 9.98 3.16 -22.09
N ALA A 122 9.92 3.46 -20.79
CA ALA A 122 8.70 3.91 -20.11
C ALA A 122 8.11 5.20 -20.73
N ALA A 123 8.98 6.15 -21.10
CA ALA A 123 8.53 7.40 -21.73
C ALA A 123 7.86 7.18 -23.10
N GLU A 124 8.38 6.23 -23.90
CA GLU A 124 7.79 5.88 -25.19
C GLU A 124 6.50 5.07 -25.02
N ALA A 125 6.37 4.30 -23.92
CA ALA A 125 5.19 3.49 -23.63
C ALA A 125 3.96 4.34 -23.30
N ILE A 126 4.12 5.48 -22.61
CA ILE A 126 3.03 6.34 -22.12
C ILE A 126 1.98 6.64 -23.19
N PRO A 127 2.31 7.25 -24.36
CA PRO A 127 1.29 7.62 -25.33
C PRO A 127 0.52 6.43 -25.91
N HIS A 128 1.13 5.26 -25.95
CA HIS A 128 0.48 4.02 -26.39
C HIS A 128 -0.47 3.47 -25.32
N LEU A 129 -0.05 3.48 -24.06
CA LEU A 129 -0.87 3.03 -22.93
C LEU A 129 -2.05 3.97 -22.65
N GLU A 130 -1.88 5.28 -22.86
CA GLU A 130 -2.96 6.26 -22.79
C GLU A 130 -4.04 5.97 -23.83
N ARG A 131 -3.64 5.77 -25.10
CA ARG A 131 -4.57 5.42 -26.18
C ARG A 131 -5.30 4.11 -25.92
N ALA A 132 -4.60 3.12 -25.37
CA ALA A 132 -5.17 1.83 -25.04
C ALA A 132 -6.00 1.84 -23.73
N HIS A 133 -6.05 2.95 -23.00
CA HIS A 133 -6.70 3.09 -21.70
C HIS A 133 -6.21 2.08 -20.63
N GLU A 134 -4.93 1.71 -20.71
CA GLU A 134 -4.29 0.73 -19.82
C GLU A 134 -3.76 1.39 -18.55
N GLN A 135 -4.67 1.76 -17.65
CA GLN A 135 -4.40 2.55 -16.45
C GLN A 135 -3.28 1.97 -15.58
N GLY A 136 -3.23 0.65 -15.37
CA GLY A 136 -2.21 0.02 -14.54
C GLY A 136 -0.80 0.17 -15.10
N ALA A 137 -0.61 -0.19 -16.36
CA ALA A 137 0.67 -0.07 -17.05
C ALA A 137 1.06 1.39 -17.25
N LEU A 138 0.08 2.26 -17.55
CA LEU A 138 0.29 3.71 -17.65
C LEU A 138 0.82 4.29 -16.34
N GLY A 139 0.17 3.98 -15.21
CA GLY A 139 0.63 4.44 -13.89
C GLY A 139 2.05 3.94 -13.57
N ILE A 140 2.39 2.69 -13.90
CA ILE A 140 3.75 2.17 -13.75
C ILE A 140 4.74 2.96 -14.61
N ALA A 141 4.43 3.20 -15.90
CA ALA A 141 5.29 3.97 -16.79
C ALA A 141 5.52 5.41 -16.29
N GLN A 142 4.46 6.03 -15.76
CA GLN A 142 4.52 7.36 -15.16
C GLN A 142 5.38 7.39 -13.88
N VAL A 143 5.35 6.35 -13.03
CA VAL A 143 6.27 6.25 -11.87
C VAL A 143 7.73 6.18 -12.34
N GLU A 144 8.02 5.36 -13.36
CA GLU A 144 9.38 5.21 -13.90
C GLU A 144 9.91 6.50 -14.57
N THR A 145 9.01 7.36 -15.03
CA THR A 145 9.33 8.67 -15.62
C THR A 145 9.18 9.84 -14.64
N SER A 146 8.96 9.54 -13.35
CA SER A 146 8.78 10.54 -12.28
C SER A 146 7.56 11.46 -12.44
N GLN A 147 6.56 11.06 -13.21
CA GLN A 147 5.25 11.73 -13.34
C GLN A 147 4.33 11.24 -12.20
N LEU A 148 4.71 11.54 -10.95
CA LEU A 148 4.13 10.90 -9.77
C LEU A 148 2.68 11.33 -9.53
N ALA A 149 2.34 12.58 -9.79
CA ALA A 149 1.00 13.11 -9.59
C ALA A 149 -0.03 12.47 -10.54
N GLU A 150 0.39 12.19 -11.77
CA GLU A 150 -0.43 11.52 -12.79
C GLU A 150 -0.49 10.00 -12.57
N ALA A 151 0.58 9.41 -12.03
CA ALA A 151 0.66 7.97 -11.78
C ALA A 151 -0.34 7.50 -10.72
N ILE A 152 -0.49 8.25 -9.62
CA ILE A 152 -1.32 7.85 -8.48
C ILE A 152 -2.78 7.58 -8.88
N PRO A 153 -3.52 8.48 -9.54
CA PRO A 153 -4.90 8.22 -9.94
C PRO A 153 -5.03 7.05 -10.92
N ASN A 154 -4.06 6.85 -11.83
CA ASN A 154 -4.08 5.72 -12.75
C ASN A 154 -3.89 4.38 -12.02
N LEU A 155 -2.97 4.31 -11.07
CA LEU A 155 -2.76 3.12 -10.24
C LEU A 155 -3.97 2.82 -9.35
N GLN A 156 -4.57 3.86 -8.74
CA GLN A 156 -5.80 3.71 -7.95
C GLN A 156 -6.97 3.19 -8.79
N ALA A 157 -7.17 3.72 -9.98
CA ALA A 157 -8.22 3.27 -10.90
C ALA A 157 -8.00 1.80 -11.37
N ALA A 158 -6.74 1.40 -11.56
CA ALA A 158 -6.40 0.01 -11.86
C ALA A 158 -6.67 -0.93 -10.65
N LEU A 159 -6.40 -0.47 -9.44
CA LEU A 159 -6.68 -1.21 -8.20
C LEU A 159 -8.18 -1.38 -7.93
N GLN A 160 -9.05 -0.45 -8.38
CA GLN A 160 -10.49 -0.67 -8.31
C GLN A 160 -10.93 -1.93 -9.06
N LYS A 161 -10.27 -2.26 -10.16
CA LYS A 161 -10.53 -3.48 -10.95
C LYS A 161 -9.79 -4.70 -10.41
N ARG A 162 -8.64 -4.51 -9.76
CA ARG A 162 -7.75 -5.56 -9.22
C ARG A 162 -7.24 -5.17 -7.83
N PRO A 163 -8.10 -5.24 -6.77
CA PRO A 163 -7.79 -4.66 -5.45
C PRO A 163 -6.55 -5.24 -4.75
N ASN A 164 -6.22 -6.50 -5.02
CA ASN A 164 -5.12 -7.21 -4.37
C ASN A 164 -3.93 -7.46 -5.31
N ASP A 165 -3.80 -6.68 -6.38
CA ASP A 165 -2.66 -6.79 -7.29
C ASP A 165 -1.39 -6.25 -6.58
N PRO A 166 -0.41 -7.11 -6.25
CA PRO A 166 0.73 -6.72 -5.42
C PRO A 166 1.63 -5.69 -6.11
N ASP A 167 1.65 -5.68 -7.43
CA ASP A 167 2.50 -4.77 -8.18
C ASP A 167 1.90 -3.38 -8.27
N LEU A 168 0.59 -3.31 -8.51
CA LEU A 168 -0.12 -2.02 -8.44
C LEU A 168 -0.04 -1.41 -7.04
N LEU A 169 -0.18 -2.22 -5.98
CA LEU A 169 0.00 -1.77 -4.60
C LEU A 169 1.43 -1.29 -4.34
N TYR A 170 2.45 -2.03 -4.83
CA TYR A 170 3.85 -1.63 -4.70
C TYR A 170 4.13 -0.30 -5.41
N TYR A 171 3.71 -0.16 -6.67
CA TYR A 171 3.94 1.08 -7.43
C TYR A 171 3.15 2.26 -6.88
N LEU A 172 1.94 2.05 -6.37
CA LEU A 172 1.17 3.10 -5.69
C LEU A 172 1.88 3.57 -4.42
N GLY A 173 2.35 2.64 -3.58
CA GLY A 173 3.15 2.97 -2.38
C GLY A 173 4.42 3.73 -2.74
N ARG A 174 5.15 3.29 -3.76
CA ARG A 174 6.36 3.96 -4.26
C ARG A 174 6.08 5.37 -4.79
N ALA A 175 5.03 5.53 -5.62
CA ALA A 175 4.65 6.85 -6.14
C ALA A 175 4.28 7.82 -5.03
N SER A 176 3.47 7.37 -4.07
CA SER A 176 3.04 8.18 -2.93
C SER A 176 4.20 8.60 -2.04
N GLY A 177 5.12 7.68 -1.74
CA GLY A 177 6.32 7.97 -0.96
C GLY A 177 7.26 8.97 -1.64
N LEU A 178 7.50 8.81 -2.94
CA LEU A 178 8.33 9.74 -3.72
C LEU A 178 7.68 11.12 -3.83
N LEU A 179 6.36 11.20 -4.06
CA LEU A 179 5.63 12.47 -4.12
C LEU A 179 5.63 13.18 -2.77
N SER A 180 5.42 12.44 -1.67
CA SER A 180 5.52 12.98 -0.31
C SER A 180 6.92 13.57 -0.06
N LYS A 181 7.97 12.82 -0.37
CA LYS A 181 9.35 13.32 -0.26
C LYS A 181 9.58 14.59 -1.07
N GLN A 182 9.18 14.61 -2.34
CA GLN A 182 9.32 15.78 -3.20
C GLN A 182 8.58 17.01 -2.64
N SER A 183 7.39 16.81 -2.07
CA SER A 183 6.60 17.87 -1.45
C SER A 183 7.29 18.44 -0.21
N ILE A 184 7.88 17.59 0.63
CA ILE A 184 8.65 17.99 1.81
C ILE A 184 9.92 18.73 1.39
N ASP A 185 10.67 18.20 0.42
CA ASP A 185 11.89 18.87 -0.10
C ASP A 185 11.55 20.27 -0.66
N THR A 186 10.41 20.40 -1.35
CA THR A 186 9.92 21.69 -1.86
C THR A 186 9.55 22.64 -0.72
N LEU A 187 8.86 22.16 0.32
CA LEU A 187 8.53 22.94 1.50
C LEU A 187 9.78 23.46 2.21
N LEU A 188 10.76 22.59 2.42
CA LEU A 188 12.02 22.94 3.08
C LEU A 188 12.84 23.95 2.26
N ALA A 189 12.78 23.86 0.93
CA ALA A 189 13.46 24.81 0.05
C ALA A 189 12.74 26.17 -0.01
N ALA A 190 11.40 26.17 -0.07
CA ALA A 190 10.61 27.39 -0.23
C ALA A 190 10.40 28.15 1.08
N ALA A 191 10.27 27.47 2.21
CA ALA A 191 9.94 28.04 3.50
C ALA A 191 10.63 27.30 4.67
N PRO A 192 11.99 27.26 4.72
CA PRO A 192 12.74 26.45 5.67
C PRO A 192 12.47 26.77 7.14
N ASN A 193 12.11 28.01 7.43
CA ASN A 193 11.84 28.50 8.79
C ASN A 193 10.34 28.62 9.08
N SER A 194 9.48 27.88 8.38
CA SER A 194 8.05 27.86 8.66
C SER A 194 7.70 26.80 9.71
N ALA A 195 6.61 27.00 10.44
CA ALA A 195 6.12 26.01 11.40
C ALA A 195 5.90 24.62 10.73
N ARG A 196 5.45 24.59 9.48
CA ARG A 196 5.28 23.34 8.72
C ARG A 196 6.62 22.68 8.33
N ALA A 197 7.65 23.47 8.04
CA ALA A 197 8.97 22.91 7.79
C ALA A 197 9.55 22.28 9.06
N HIS A 198 9.43 22.95 10.21
CA HIS A 198 9.83 22.40 11.51
C HIS A 198 9.05 21.14 11.86
N GLN A 199 7.73 21.12 11.63
CA GLN A 199 6.91 19.92 11.82
C GLN A 199 7.42 18.76 10.95
N ALA A 200 7.62 18.96 9.65
CA ALA A 200 8.09 17.92 8.73
C ALA A 200 9.48 17.38 9.11
N LEU A 201 10.38 18.26 9.58
CA LEU A 201 11.69 17.85 10.12
C LEU A 201 11.53 17.01 11.39
N ALA A 202 10.64 17.44 12.31
CA ALA A 202 10.38 16.74 13.56
C ALA A 202 9.80 15.32 13.31
N GLU A 203 8.83 15.19 12.40
CA GLU A 203 8.27 13.91 11.98
C GLU A 203 9.36 12.97 11.41
N ASN A 204 10.27 13.51 10.59
CA ASN A 204 11.39 12.74 10.05
C ASN A 204 12.33 12.27 11.17
N TYR A 205 12.73 13.16 12.09
CA TYR A 205 13.58 12.79 13.23
C TYR A 205 12.89 11.77 14.15
N PHE A 206 11.58 11.88 14.34
CA PHE A 206 10.79 10.92 15.12
C PHE A 206 10.85 9.51 14.50
N VAL A 207 10.64 9.39 13.18
CA VAL A 207 10.75 8.11 12.46
C VAL A 207 12.16 7.53 12.56
N LEU A 208 13.19 8.38 12.49
CA LEU A 208 14.60 7.99 12.65
C LEU A 208 15.01 7.72 14.11
N ARG A 209 14.07 7.78 15.06
CA ARG A 209 14.32 7.61 16.50
C ARG A 209 15.29 8.64 17.10
N GLN A 210 15.46 9.78 16.46
CA GLN A 210 16.26 10.92 16.94
C GLN A 210 15.37 11.85 17.78
N MET A 211 15.02 11.39 18.98
CA MET A 211 14.01 12.04 19.84
C MET A 211 14.42 13.47 20.28
N PRO A 212 15.69 13.77 20.64
CA PRO A 212 16.07 15.13 20.99
C PRO A 212 15.90 16.14 19.86
N GLU A 213 16.22 15.74 18.62
CA GLU A 213 16.04 16.55 17.41
C GLU A 213 14.57 16.74 17.10
N ALA A 214 13.77 15.67 17.19
CA ALA A 214 12.31 15.74 17.02
C ALA A 214 11.67 16.70 18.02
N GLU A 215 12.03 16.61 19.31
CA GLU A 215 11.54 17.51 20.37
C GLU A 215 11.85 18.97 20.04
N LYS A 216 13.09 19.23 19.62
CA LYS A 216 13.53 20.60 19.28
C LYS A 216 12.68 21.17 18.15
N GLU A 217 12.51 20.44 17.09
CA GLU A 217 11.79 20.91 15.91
C GLU A 217 10.27 21.05 16.17
N TYR A 218 9.64 20.12 16.92
CA TYR A 218 8.24 20.28 17.33
C TYR A 218 8.03 21.53 18.20
N LYS A 219 8.93 21.83 19.13
CA LYS A 219 8.87 23.05 19.94
C LYS A 219 8.95 24.31 19.08
N GLN A 220 9.87 24.34 18.10
CA GLN A 220 9.97 25.46 17.17
C GLN A 220 8.68 25.64 16.34
N ALA A 221 8.06 24.54 15.90
CA ALA A 221 6.78 24.60 15.21
C ALA A 221 5.67 25.18 16.10
N LEU A 222 5.61 24.76 17.37
CA LEU A 222 4.65 25.24 18.37
C LEU A 222 4.87 26.69 18.77
N ASP A 223 6.12 27.13 18.91
CA ASP A 223 6.47 28.54 19.20
C ASP A 223 5.94 29.49 18.10
N MET A 224 5.92 29.01 16.85
CA MET A 224 5.38 29.78 15.72
C MET A 224 3.87 29.69 15.57
N ARG A 225 3.30 28.53 15.84
CA ARG A 225 1.87 28.26 15.67
C ARG A 225 1.36 27.34 16.79
N PRO A 226 1.09 27.89 17.98
CA PRO A 226 0.67 27.10 19.15
C PRO A 226 -0.68 26.39 18.96
N ASP A 227 -1.54 26.94 18.11
CA ASP A 227 -2.90 26.39 17.88
C ASP A 227 -2.95 25.39 16.71
N THR A 228 -1.81 24.90 16.25
CA THR A 228 -1.80 23.93 15.14
C THR A 228 -2.27 22.57 15.63
N PRO A 229 -3.36 22.03 15.05
CA PRO A 229 -3.87 20.71 15.43
C PRO A 229 -2.81 19.60 15.29
N ASN A 230 -2.82 18.66 16.21
CA ASN A 230 -1.95 17.51 16.34
C ASN A 230 -0.46 17.79 16.70
N LEU A 231 0.03 19.02 16.70
CA LEU A 231 1.43 19.28 17.09
C LEU A 231 1.72 18.94 18.55
N HIS A 232 0.78 19.24 19.45
CA HIS A 232 0.89 18.85 20.85
C HIS A 232 0.79 17.33 21.01
N LEU A 233 -0.06 16.64 20.23
CA LEU A 233 -0.12 15.17 20.23
C LEU A 233 1.22 14.58 19.83
N GLU A 234 1.81 15.05 18.75
CA GLU A 234 3.10 14.56 18.23
C GLU A 234 4.26 14.81 19.20
N LEU A 235 4.34 16.00 19.81
CA LEU A 235 5.33 16.29 20.84
C LEU A 235 5.12 15.43 22.09
N GLY A 236 3.87 15.20 22.49
CA GLY A 236 3.52 14.31 23.58
C GLY A 236 3.97 12.88 23.33
N GLN A 237 3.89 12.39 22.09
CA GLN A 237 4.41 11.09 21.70
C GLN A 237 5.95 11.01 21.81
N VAL A 238 6.67 12.08 21.46
CA VAL A 238 8.14 12.15 21.67
C VAL A 238 8.47 11.99 23.14
N PHE A 239 7.74 12.68 24.04
CA PHE A 239 7.92 12.55 25.48
C PHE A 239 7.57 11.16 26.01
N SER A 240 6.51 10.54 25.50
CA SER A 240 6.14 9.17 25.85
C SER A 240 7.24 8.17 25.46
N MET A 241 7.80 8.31 24.26
CA MET A 241 8.90 7.46 23.77
C MET A 241 10.19 7.59 24.60
N THR A 242 10.37 8.73 25.27
CA THR A 242 11.50 8.99 26.20
C THR A 242 11.10 8.81 27.67
N SER A 243 9.94 8.21 27.96
CA SER A 243 9.41 7.96 29.30
C SER A 243 9.23 9.23 30.15
N ARG A 244 9.12 10.38 29.53
CA ARG A 244 8.88 11.68 30.19
C ARG A 244 7.37 11.91 30.34
N TRP A 245 6.73 11.04 31.13
CA TRP A 245 5.29 10.95 31.25
C TRP A 245 4.59 12.25 31.71
N PRO A 246 5.15 13.04 32.68
CA PRO A 246 4.54 14.33 33.06
C PRO A 246 4.54 15.35 31.92
N ASP A 247 5.62 15.37 31.10
CA ASP A 247 5.69 16.27 29.93
C ASP A 247 4.71 15.81 28.85
N ALA A 248 4.59 14.51 28.63
CA ALA A 248 3.62 13.92 27.69
C ALA A 248 2.17 14.24 28.12
N GLU A 249 1.82 14.06 29.38
CA GLU A 249 0.52 14.42 29.94
C GLU A 249 0.17 15.87 29.66
N GLN A 250 1.11 16.80 29.89
CA GLN A 250 0.90 18.21 29.63
C GLN A 250 0.57 18.48 28.16
N GLN A 251 1.31 17.87 27.26
CA GLN A 251 1.09 18.07 25.82
C GLN A 251 -0.25 17.46 25.36
N PHE A 252 -0.61 16.26 25.81
CA PHE A 252 -1.90 15.66 25.46
C PHE A 252 -3.08 16.47 26.03
N HIS A 253 -2.93 17.08 27.19
CA HIS A 253 -3.93 18.02 27.69
C HIS A 253 -4.08 19.26 26.81
N GLN A 254 -2.98 19.84 26.32
CA GLN A 254 -3.04 20.97 25.38
C GLN A 254 -3.75 20.57 24.09
N GLU A 255 -3.44 19.42 23.55
CA GLU A 255 -4.13 18.91 22.36
C GLU A 255 -5.64 18.77 22.57
N LEU A 256 -6.06 18.22 23.73
CA LEU A 256 -7.49 18.08 24.07
C LEU A 256 -8.20 19.40 24.38
N GLN A 257 -7.47 20.46 24.71
CA GLN A 257 -8.04 21.82 24.77
C GLN A 257 -8.31 22.38 23.38
N LEU A 258 -7.41 22.14 22.43
CA LEU A 258 -7.59 22.55 21.03
C LEU A 258 -8.59 21.68 20.31
N GLN A 259 -8.52 20.37 20.49
CA GLN A 259 -9.34 19.35 19.85
C GLN A 259 -10.03 18.43 20.88
N PRO A 260 -11.12 18.86 21.51
CA PRO A 260 -11.80 18.05 22.53
C PRO A 260 -12.34 16.69 22.04
N GLY A 261 -12.50 16.53 20.73
CA GLY A 261 -12.95 15.29 20.07
C GLY A 261 -11.83 14.37 19.60
N ASN A 262 -10.56 14.67 19.88
CA ASN A 262 -9.44 13.84 19.48
C ASN A 262 -9.33 12.60 20.37
N ALA A 263 -9.84 11.45 19.85
CA ALA A 263 -9.86 10.19 20.59
C ALA A 263 -8.44 9.67 20.84
N GLU A 264 -7.52 9.83 19.88
CA GLU A 264 -6.12 9.42 20.03
C GLU A 264 -5.43 10.20 21.16
N ALA A 265 -5.61 11.53 21.22
CA ALA A 265 -5.05 12.35 22.27
C ALA A 265 -5.62 11.95 23.65
N ALA A 266 -6.91 11.61 23.73
CA ALA A 266 -7.52 11.13 24.97
C ALA A 266 -6.95 9.76 25.39
N TYR A 267 -6.80 8.83 24.46
CA TYR A 267 -6.15 7.55 24.72
C TYR A 267 -4.70 7.74 25.20
N ARG A 268 -3.89 8.53 24.51
CA ARG A 268 -2.48 8.79 24.86
C ARG A 268 -2.35 9.48 26.23
N LEU A 269 -3.28 10.37 26.56
CA LEU A 269 -3.33 10.98 27.90
C LEU A 269 -3.60 9.91 28.98
N GLY A 270 -4.59 9.04 28.75
CA GLY A 270 -4.90 7.96 29.68
C GLY A 270 -3.73 6.99 29.88
N ASP A 271 -3.02 6.66 28.79
CA ASP A 271 -1.83 5.82 28.86
C ASP A 271 -0.69 6.50 29.65
N ALA A 272 -0.43 7.78 29.41
CA ALA A 272 0.56 8.55 30.18
C ALA A 272 0.22 8.64 31.67
N LEU A 273 -1.06 8.77 32.02
CA LEU A 273 -1.54 8.76 33.40
C LEU A 273 -1.34 7.37 34.06
N LEU A 274 -1.59 6.29 33.33
CA LEU A 274 -1.33 4.92 33.80
C LEU A 274 0.15 4.70 34.11
N HIS A 275 1.05 5.20 33.26
CA HIS A 275 2.49 5.12 33.51
C HIS A 275 2.95 5.92 34.73
N GLN A 276 2.19 6.91 35.14
CA GLN A 276 2.41 7.69 36.36
C GLN A 276 1.72 7.09 37.60
N GLY A 277 0.98 6.00 37.45
CA GLY A 277 0.21 5.39 38.56
C GLY A 277 -1.09 6.13 38.90
N LYS A 278 -1.54 7.08 38.09
CA LYS A 278 -2.77 7.87 38.25
C LYS A 278 -3.99 7.10 37.72
N ALA A 279 -4.25 5.90 38.26
CA ALA A 279 -5.21 4.95 37.68
C ALA A 279 -6.64 5.50 37.58
N HIS A 280 -7.10 6.21 38.63
CA HIS A 280 -8.46 6.79 38.67
C HIS A 280 -8.65 7.87 37.60
N GLU A 281 -7.68 8.78 37.43
CA GLU A 281 -7.72 9.80 36.38
C GLU A 281 -7.64 9.17 34.99
N ALA A 282 -6.75 8.18 34.81
CA ALA A 282 -6.62 7.43 33.58
C ALA A 282 -7.93 6.76 33.16
N HIS A 283 -8.64 6.12 34.11
CA HIS A 283 -9.92 5.46 33.86
C HIS A 283 -10.94 6.44 33.25
N SER A 284 -11.13 7.60 33.88
CA SER A 284 -12.06 8.63 33.39
C SER A 284 -11.72 9.14 31.98
N ILE A 285 -10.43 9.35 31.69
CA ILE A 285 -9.99 9.83 30.38
C ILE A 285 -10.11 8.74 29.30
N LEU A 286 -9.80 7.48 29.64
CA LEU A 286 -9.94 6.36 28.72
C LEU A 286 -11.39 6.02 28.41
N GLU A 287 -12.33 6.17 29.38
CA GLU A 287 -13.76 6.11 29.08
C GLU A 287 -14.20 7.18 28.09
N ARG A 288 -13.62 8.39 28.19
CA ARG A 288 -13.86 9.44 27.20
C ARG A 288 -13.31 9.05 25.83
N ALA A 289 -12.11 8.49 25.77
CA ALA A 289 -11.52 8.00 24.52
C ALA A 289 -12.41 6.95 23.85
N ASP A 290 -12.90 5.96 24.61
CA ASP A 290 -13.80 4.91 24.10
C ASP A 290 -15.16 5.49 23.63
N LYS A 291 -15.69 6.53 24.28
CA LYS A 291 -16.89 7.21 23.82
C LYS A 291 -16.68 7.99 22.51
N LEU A 292 -15.50 8.58 22.33
CA LEU A 292 -15.14 9.32 21.11
C LEU A 292 -14.90 8.39 19.92
N GLN A 293 -14.21 7.31 20.14
CA GLN A 293 -13.97 6.28 19.14
C GLN A 293 -14.13 4.89 19.80
N PRO A 294 -15.33 4.31 19.70
CA PRO A 294 -15.62 3.01 20.28
C PRO A 294 -14.80 1.89 19.65
N GLN A 295 -14.49 0.88 20.48
CA GLN A 295 -13.87 -0.37 20.03
C GLN A 295 -12.44 -0.21 19.48
N MET A 296 -11.68 0.77 19.94
CA MET A 296 -10.23 0.79 19.74
C MET A 296 -9.58 -0.25 20.67
N PRO A 297 -8.88 -1.27 20.13
CA PRO A 297 -8.30 -2.34 20.98
C PRO A 297 -7.36 -1.80 22.05
N GLU A 298 -6.50 -0.84 21.69
CA GLU A 298 -5.54 -0.22 22.62
C GLU A 298 -6.26 0.53 23.76
N THR A 299 -7.34 1.25 23.42
CA THR A 299 -8.15 1.94 24.43
C THR A 299 -8.83 0.96 25.39
N LEU A 300 -9.41 -0.12 24.86
CA LEU A 300 -10.05 -1.15 25.68
C LEU A 300 -9.05 -1.87 26.59
N TYR A 301 -7.84 -2.14 26.12
CA TYR A 301 -6.77 -2.71 26.94
C TYR A 301 -6.38 -1.77 28.08
N ALA A 302 -6.11 -0.50 27.75
CA ALA A 302 -5.72 0.50 28.73
C ALA A 302 -6.84 0.78 29.74
N LEU A 303 -8.10 0.81 29.28
CA LEU A 303 -9.28 0.98 30.14
C LEU A 303 -9.40 -0.17 31.16
N GLY A 304 -9.25 -1.41 30.71
CA GLY A 304 -9.23 -2.57 31.60
C GLY A 304 -8.08 -2.52 32.61
N LYS A 305 -6.90 -2.08 32.18
CA LYS A 305 -5.74 -1.88 33.06
C LYS A 305 -6.00 -0.80 34.13
N ALA A 306 -6.57 0.34 33.71
CA ALA A 306 -6.92 1.45 34.59
C ALA A 306 -7.95 1.01 35.64
N ALA A 307 -9.04 0.36 35.20
CA ALA A 307 -10.08 -0.18 36.08
C ALA A 307 -9.54 -1.20 37.06
N SER A 308 -8.67 -2.11 36.62
CA SER A 308 -8.05 -3.12 37.49
C SER A 308 -7.14 -2.51 38.55
N LEU A 309 -6.44 -1.42 38.22
CA LEU A 309 -5.58 -0.70 39.17
C LEU A 309 -6.40 0.19 40.15
N ASP A 310 -7.53 0.70 39.68
CA ASP A 310 -8.48 1.49 40.47
C ASP A 310 -9.37 0.61 41.39
N GLY A 311 -9.29 -0.72 41.23
CA GLY A 311 -10.04 -1.70 42.01
C GLY A 311 -11.41 -2.09 41.46
N ASP A 312 -11.81 -1.56 40.29
CA ASP A 312 -13.03 -1.96 39.60
C ASP A 312 -12.76 -3.20 38.71
N GLU A 313 -12.75 -4.36 39.38
CA GLU A 313 -12.50 -5.64 38.72
C GLU A 313 -13.58 -5.99 37.64
N ALA A 314 -14.82 -5.52 37.82
CA ALA A 314 -15.90 -5.80 36.89
C ALA A 314 -15.75 -4.99 35.61
N ALA A 315 -15.39 -3.71 35.72
CA ALA A 315 -15.10 -2.87 34.54
C ALA A 315 -13.84 -3.37 33.81
N ALA A 316 -12.82 -3.84 34.55
CA ALA A 316 -11.62 -4.42 33.96
C ALA A 316 -11.94 -5.66 33.10
N GLU A 317 -12.68 -6.62 33.69
CA GLU A 317 -13.10 -7.84 32.98
C GLU A 317 -13.92 -7.50 31.73
N LYS A 318 -14.90 -6.60 31.84
CA LYS A 318 -15.74 -6.15 30.74
C LYS A 318 -14.92 -5.58 29.59
N SER A 319 -13.98 -4.69 29.87
CA SER A 319 -13.16 -4.01 28.85
C SER A 319 -12.24 -5.01 28.13
N TRP A 320 -11.60 -5.90 28.85
CA TRP A 320 -10.72 -6.92 28.26
C TRP A 320 -11.47 -7.97 27.45
N LEU A 321 -12.68 -8.39 27.89
CA LEU A 321 -13.53 -9.28 27.09
C LEU A 321 -14.05 -8.58 25.84
N ALA A 322 -14.38 -7.30 25.91
CA ALA A 322 -14.74 -6.51 24.74
C ALA A 322 -13.59 -6.46 23.72
N LEU A 323 -12.35 -6.25 24.15
CA LEU A 323 -11.18 -6.33 23.27
C LEU A 323 -11.11 -7.68 22.58
N LEU A 324 -11.15 -8.79 23.32
CA LEU A 324 -11.04 -10.15 22.75
C LEU A 324 -12.19 -10.52 21.80
N SER A 325 -13.31 -9.81 21.87
CA SER A 325 -14.40 -9.98 20.89
C SER A 325 -14.06 -9.42 19.52
N ILE A 326 -13.14 -8.43 19.46
CA ILE A 326 -12.71 -7.70 18.26
C ILE A 326 -11.39 -8.28 17.75
N GLU A 327 -10.42 -8.44 18.63
CA GLU A 327 -9.09 -8.93 18.30
C GLU A 327 -8.79 -10.18 19.13
N ARG A 328 -8.73 -11.33 18.44
CA ARG A 328 -8.55 -12.65 19.09
C ARG A 328 -7.14 -13.19 18.98
N GLU A 329 -6.31 -12.58 18.16
CA GLU A 329 -4.95 -13.00 17.90
C GLU A 329 -4.02 -11.79 17.89
N GLY A 330 -2.72 -12.01 18.04
CA GLY A 330 -1.73 -10.94 18.12
C GLY A 330 -1.26 -10.65 19.54
N GLU A 331 -0.36 -9.68 19.64
CA GLU A 331 0.31 -9.33 20.89
C GLU A 331 -0.66 -8.76 21.93
N LEU A 332 -1.58 -7.89 21.51
CA LEU A 332 -2.53 -7.25 22.43
C LEU A 332 -3.55 -8.24 22.99
N ALA A 333 -4.01 -9.20 22.16
CA ALA A 333 -4.85 -10.30 22.63
C ALA A 333 -4.11 -11.18 23.64
N ALA A 334 -2.83 -11.49 23.39
CA ALA A 334 -2.01 -12.24 24.33
C ALA A 334 -1.86 -11.50 25.67
N GLN A 335 -1.54 -10.22 25.65
CA GLN A 335 -1.45 -9.39 26.86
C GLN A 335 -2.78 -9.34 27.62
N THR A 336 -3.90 -9.30 26.91
CA THR A 336 -5.25 -9.29 27.49
C THR A 336 -5.58 -10.60 28.16
N HIS A 337 -5.28 -11.75 27.56
CA HIS A 337 -5.42 -13.06 28.21
C HIS A 337 -4.58 -13.16 29.47
N PHE A 338 -3.35 -12.66 29.45
CA PHE A 338 -2.49 -12.61 30.61
C PHE A 338 -3.09 -11.76 31.77
N ALA A 339 -3.64 -10.57 31.41
CA ALA A 339 -4.29 -9.67 32.36
C ALA A 339 -5.54 -10.31 32.99
N LEU A 340 -6.40 -10.95 32.15
CA LEU A 340 -7.58 -11.68 32.62
C LEU A 340 -7.19 -12.86 33.53
N ALA A 341 -6.14 -13.61 33.20
CA ALA A 341 -5.65 -14.69 34.09
C ALA A 341 -5.22 -14.16 35.44
N GLY A 342 -4.57 -12.98 35.49
CA GLY A 342 -4.22 -12.29 36.71
C GLY A 342 -5.46 -11.88 37.55
N LEU A 343 -6.44 -11.31 36.91
CA LEU A 343 -7.71 -10.89 37.48
C LEU A 343 -8.46 -12.11 38.11
N TYR A 344 -8.63 -13.18 37.33
CA TYR A 344 -9.33 -14.39 37.79
C TYR A 344 -8.62 -15.09 38.93
N ARG A 345 -7.27 -15.03 39.01
CA ARG A 345 -6.52 -15.50 40.19
C ARG A 345 -6.87 -14.73 41.47
N LYS A 346 -6.94 -13.38 41.37
CA LYS A 346 -7.37 -12.54 42.50
C LYS A 346 -8.79 -12.88 42.96
N GLN A 347 -9.67 -13.23 42.04
CA GLN A 347 -11.05 -13.63 42.32
C GLN A 347 -11.20 -15.09 42.76
N ASN A 348 -10.12 -15.85 42.91
CA ASN A 348 -10.13 -17.29 43.21
C ASN A 348 -10.86 -18.16 42.15
N LYS A 349 -10.98 -17.68 40.92
CA LYS A 349 -11.57 -18.37 39.77
C LYS A 349 -10.50 -19.18 39.03
N SER A 350 -10.00 -20.25 39.64
CA SER A 350 -8.81 -20.99 39.20
C SER A 350 -8.97 -21.59 37.80
N GLU A 351 -10.14 -22.13 37.45
CA GLU A 351 -10.38 -22.70 36.11
C GLU A 351 -10.33 -21.63 35.00
N GLN A 352 -10.96 -20.47 35.22
CA GLN A 352 -10.94 -19.37 34.28
C GLN A 352 -9.51 -18.83 34.13
N ALA A 353 -8.80 -18.64 35.25
CA ALA A 353 -7.40 -18.21 35.21
C ALA A 353 -6.50 -19.16 34.41
N GLN A 354 -6.73 -20.48 34.52
CA GLN A 354 -5.96 -21.47 33.79
C GLN A 354 -6.29 -21.48 32.28
N ARG A 355 -7.58 -21.29 31.90
CA ARG A 355 -8.00 -21.15 30.50
C ARG A 355 -7.32 -19.94 29.85
N GLU A 356 -7.41 -18.79 30.47
CA GLU A 356 -6.79 -17.57 29.95
C GLU A 356 -5.26 -17.70 29.85
N MET A 357 -4.61 -18.34 30.78
CA MET A 357 -3.17 -18.59 30.72
C MET A 357 -2.79 -19.55 29.59
N SER A 358 -3.64 -20.51 29.28
CA SER A 358 -3.42 -21.43 28.15
C SER A 358 -3.52 -20.69 26.81
N GLU A 359 -4.50 -19.78 26.67
CA GLU A 359 -4.64 -18.96 25.46
C GLU A 359 -3.45 -17.99 25.30
N PHE A 360 -3.01 -17.35 26.37
CA PHE A 360 -1.79 -16.56 26.36
C PHE A 360 -0.57 -17.36 25.84
N GLN A 361 -0.39 -18.59 26.34
CA GLN A 361 0.71 -19.44 25.91
C GLN A 361 0.58 -19.85 24.42
N ARG A 362 -0.63 -20.19 23.99
CA ARG A 362 -0.92 -20.50 22.57
C ARG A 362 -0.53 -19.37 21.64
N LEU A 363 -0.93 -18.16 21.97
CA LEU A 363 -0.66 -16.97 21.17
C LEU A 363 0.84 -16.63 21.13
N ARG A 364 1.56 -16.79 22.23
CA ARG A 364 3.02 -16.56 22.26
C ARG A 364 3.82 -17.55 21.42
N ILE A 365 3.37 -18.79 21.30
CA ILE A 365 4.03 -19.82 20.49
C ILE A 365 3.79 -19.60 18.99
N SER A 366 2.65 -19.00 18.63
CA SER A 366 2.29 -18.74 17.23
C SER A 366 3.02 -17.56 16.59
N VAL A 367 3.69 -16.71 17.38
CA VAL A 367 4.53 -15.62 16.87
C VAL A 367 5.92 -16.17 16.52
N PRO A 368 6.33 -16.18 15.24
CA PRO A 368 7.68 -16.63 14.85
C PRO A 368 8.74 -15.79 15.55
N ALA A 369 9.79 -16.44 16.06
CA ALA A 369 10.89 -15.83 16.81
C ALA A 369 11.67 -14.70 16.06
N GLY A 370 11.30 -14.38 14.82
CA GLY A 370 11.88 -13.32 14.02
C GLY A 370 11.25 -11.93 14.18
N ALA A 371 10.12 -11.80 14.88
CA ALA A 371 9.44 -10.51 15.05
C ALA A 371 9.80 -9.80 16.39
N GLN A 372 10.64 -10.40 17.23
CA GLN A 372 10.96 -9.89 18.58
C GLN A 372 12.11 -8.86 18.61
N THR A 373 12.67 -8.43 17.47
CA THR A 373 13.83 -7.52 17.44
C THR A 373 13.53 -6.13 16.86
N ALA A 374 12.28 -5.70 16.85
CA ALA A 374 11.88 -4.35 16.43
C ALA A 374 11.02 -3.65 17.49
N GLN A 375 11.58 -3.51 18.70
CA GLN A 375 11.09 -2.58 19.74
C GLN A 375 12.18 -1.57 20.07
#